data_33cddf245ab9212fbe3d28c8c398b4f1
#
_entry.id   33cddf245ab9212fbe3d28c8c398b4f1
#
_cell.length_a   1.000
_cell.length_b   1.000
_cell.length_c   1.000
_cell.angle_alpha   90.00
_cell.angle_beta   90.00
_cell.angle_gamma   90.00
#
_symmetry.space_group_name_H-M   'P 1'
#
loop_
_entity.id
_entity.type
_entity.pdbx_description
1 polymer ?
#
loop_
_entity_poly.entity_id
_entity_poly.type
_entity_poly.pdbx_seq_one_letter_code
_entity_poly.pdbx_strand_id
1 'polypeptide(L)'
;MSPLFILLLFSSSIIAQLHSPSHIYHTERLLLIQSNLTISGTVDKVINEKDGDIHIRLKLDSCSNLLNEKNITSQHGCLVIEIICACKVTQPDAITACKNYSNTIPIPKLGDHIIVTGDYVLDKQHGWMEEHPVTKLIIQ
;
A
#
# COMPACT_ATOMS: atom_id res chain seq x y z
N MET A 1 -34.23 -31.32 -43.88
CA MET A 1 -33.67 -29.96 -43.73
C MET A 1 -33.54 -29.69 -42.24
N SER A 2 -32.32 -29.79 -41.70
CA SER A 2 -32.05 -29.53 -40.26
C SER A 2 -31.63 -28.10 -40.08
N PRO A 3 -32.18 -27.35 -39.12
CA PRO A 3 -31.71 -25.99 -38.84
C PRO A 3 -30.40 -26.02 -38.03
N LEU A 4 -29.41 -25.36 -38.56
CA LEU A 4 -28.13 -25.13 -37.91
C LEU A 4 -28.30 -24.04 -36.82
N PHE A 5 -28.21 -24.44 -35.55
CA PHE A 5 -28.18 -23.48 -34.42
C PHE A 5 -26.76 -22.92 -34.25
N ILE A 6 -26.59 -21.67 -34.60
CA ILE A 6 -25.35 -20.93 -34.33
C ILE A 6 -25.39 -20.43 -32.87
N LEU A 7 -24.56 -21.03 -32.03
CA LEU A 7 -24.37 -20.57 -30.63
C LEU A 7 -23.39 -19.40 -30.63
N LEU A 8 -23.92 -18.18 -30.44
CA LEU A 8 -23.11 -16.97 -30.25
C LEU A 8 -22.57 -16.95 -28.81
N LEU A 9 -21.29 -17.26 -28.66
CA LEU A 9 -20.56 -17.09 -27.40
C LEU A 9 -20.25 -15.61 -27.23
N PHE A 10 -20.99 -14.92 -26.35
CA PHE A 10 -20.63 -13.60 -25.88
C PHE A 10 -19.48 -13.73 -24.88
N SER A 11 -18.27 -13.40 -25.33
CA SER A 11 -17.12 -13.20 -24.44
C SER A 11 -17.30 -11.89 -23.68
N SER A 12 -17.75 -11.98 -22.44
CA SER A 12 -17.77 -10.83 -21.52
C SER A 12 -16.34 -10.54 -21.08
N SER A 13 -15.69 -9.59 -21.72
CA SER A 13 -14.44 -9.02 -21.22
C SER A 13 -14.72 -8.29 -19.92
N ILE A 14 -14.37 -8.87 -18.78
CA ILE A 14 -14.33 -8.19 -17.51
C ILE A 14 -13.16 -7.20 -17.59
N ILE A 15 -13.47 -5.95 -17.91
CA ILE A 15 -12.51 -4.86 -17.73
C ILE A 15 -12.40 -4.71 -16.22
N ALA A 16 -11.31 -5.22 -15.63
CA ALA A 16 -10.93 -4.88 -14.28
C ALA A 16 -10.75 -3.37 -14.25
N GLN A 17 -11.69 -2.67 -13.63
CA GLN A 17 -11.59 -1.24 -13.35
C GLN A 17 -10.38 -1.09 -12.42
N LEU A 18 -9.26 -0.62 -12.97
CA LEU A 18 -8.14 -0.16 -12.17
C LEU A 18 -8.67 0.97 -11.29
N HIS A 19 -8.99 0.65 -10.03
CA HIS A 19 -9.21 1.66 -9.03
C HIS A 19 -7.87 2.38 -8.88
N SER A 20 -7.78 3.57 -9.49
CA SER A 20 -6.72 4.50 -9.13
C SER A 20 -6.92 4.80 -7.64
N PRO A 21 -5.99 4.45 -6.77
CA PRO A 21 -6.18 4.68 -5.35
C PRO A 21 -6.33 6.17 -5.13
N SER A 22 -7.53 6.58 -4.73
CA SER A 22 -7.82 7.95 -4.33
C SER A 22 -7.09 8.26 -3.02
N HIS A 23 -6.75 9.52 -2.80
CA HIS A 23 -6.12 10.02 -1.57
C HIS A 23 -4.64 9.67 -1.36
N ILE A 24 -3.94 9.24 -2.40
CA ILE A 24 -2.47 9.11 -2.37
C ILE A 24 -1.84 10.37 -2.95
N TYR A 25 -0.91 10.94 -2.20
CA TYR A 25 -0.09 12.05 -2.66
C TYR A 25 1.02 11.51 -3.57
N HIS A 26 1.12 12.05 -4.80
CA HIS A 26 2.08 11.63 -5.83
C HIS A 26 2.03 10.15 -6.23
N THR A 27 0.85 9.69 -6.67
CA THR A 27 0.64 8.30 -7.14
C THR A 27 1.57 7.89 -8.27
N GLU A 28 2.03 8.84 -9.10
CA GLU A 28 2.92 8.60 -10.24
C GLU A 28 4.30 8.06 -9.85
N ARG A 29 4.72 8.22 -8.59
CA ARG A 29 5.97 7.66 -8.08
C ARG A 29 5.88 6.16 -7.77
N LEU A 30 4.66 5.63 -7.58
CA LEU A 30 4.43 4.26 -7.16
C LEU A 30 4.31 3.32 -8.37
N LEU A 31 5.13 2.29 -8.40
CA LEU A 31 5.02 1.20 -9.38
C LEU A 31 4.41 -0.02 -8.68
N LEU A 32 3.18 -0.37 -9.06
CA LEU A 32 2.49 -1.54 -8.51
C LEU A 32 3.19 -2.83 -8.92
N ILE A 33 3.54 -3.65 -7.95
CA ILE A 33 4.12 -4.98 -8.14
C ILE A 33 3.07 -6.06 -7.86
N GLN A 34 2.32 -5.93 -6.76
CA GLN A 34 1.28 -6.89 -6.38
C GLN A 34 0.18 -6.19 -5.57
N SER A 35 -1.09 -6.37 -5.97
CA SER A 35 -2.23 -5.89 -5.18
C SER A 35 -2.56 -6.83 -4.04
N ASN A 36 -3.08 -6.25 -2.94
CA ASN A 36 -3.62 -7.00 -1.79
C ASN A 36 -2.62 -8.02 -1.20
N LEU A 37 -1.35 -7.67 -1.10
CA LEU A 37 -0.38 -8.48 -0.38
C LEU A 37 -0.70 -8.44 1.12
N THR A 38 -0.70 -9.61 1.77
CA THR A 38 -0.84 -9.71 3.23
C THR A 38 0.46 -10.24 3.81
N ILE A 39 1.00 -9.52 4.77
CA ILE A 39 2.27 -9.84 5.45
C ILE A 39 2.14 -9.62 6.95
N SER A 40 3.11 -10.11 7.71
CA SER A 40 3.20 -9.89 9.16
C SER A 40 4.61 -9.54 9.59
N GLY A 41 4.70 -8.87 10.72
CA GLY A 41 5.97 -8.48 11.30
C GLY A 41 5.83 -7.64 12.55
N THR A 42 6.98 -7.19 13.05
CA THR A 42 7.07 -6.35 14.25
C THR A 42 7.39 -4.92 13.86
N VAL A 43 6.66 -3.98 14.42
CA VAL A 43 6.86 -2.54 14.19
C VAL A 43 8.19 -2.08 14.79
N ASP A 44 9.08 -1.59 13.93
CA ASP A 44 10.39 -1.03 14.30
C ASP A 44 10.35 0.49 14.51
N LYS A 45 9.49 1.18 13.77
CA LYS A 45 9.33 2.64 13.88
C LYS A 45 7.97 3.08 13.34
N VAL A 46 7.44 4.17 13.92
CA VAL A 46 6.24 4.87 13.43
C VAL A 46 6.57 6.35 13.29
N ILE A 47 6.29 6.94 12.15
CA ILE A 47 6.61 8.33 11.82
C ILE A 47 5.37 8.99 11.22
N ASN A 48 5.02 10.19 11.71
CA ASN A 48 4.01 11.04 11.08
C ASN A 48 4.70 11.83 9.96
N GLU A 49 4.26 11.65 8.72
CA GLU A 49 4.78 12.38 7.59
C GLU A 49 4.04 13.72 7.37
N LYS A 50 4.68 14.63 6.64
CA LYS A 50 4.12 15.97 6.42
C LYS A 50 2.93 15.99 5.46
N ASP A 51 2.84 14.98 4.61
CA ASP A 51 1.73 14.80 3.65
C ASP A 51 0.47 14.20 4.28
N GLY A 52 0.53 13.80 5.55
CA GLY A 52 -0.59 13.24 6.29
C GLY A 52 -0.55 11.73 6.45
N ASP A 53 0.44 11.07 5.89
CA ASP A 53 0.60 9.64 5.96
C ASP A 53 1.34 9.22 7.23
N ILE A 54 1.12 7.99 7.67
CA ILE A 54 1.90 7.34 8.73
C ILE A 54 2.83 6.34 8.07
N HIS A 55 4.12 6.63 8.16
CA HIS A 55 5.20 5.77 7.71
C HIS A 55 5.62 4.82 8.82
N ILE A 56 5.52 3.51 8.57
CA ILE A 56 5.90 2.46 9.52
C ILE A 56 7.03 1.65 8.91
N ARG A 57 8.08 1.40 9.69
CA ARG A 57 9.08 0.37 9.37
C ARG A 57 8.63 -0.94 10.00
N LEU A 58 8.41 -1.96 9.16
CA LEU A 58 8.00 -3.29 9.58
C LEU A 58 9.12 -4.30 9.38
N LYS A 59 9.62 -4.84 10.48
CA LYS A 59 10.54 -5.97 10.45
C LYS A 59 9.73 -7.23 10.17
N LEU A 60 9.85 -7.79 8.98
CA LEU A 60 9.06 -8.94 8.52
C LEU A 60 9.39 -10.20 9.31
N ASP A 61 8.38 -11.01 9.61
CA ASP A 61 8.56 -12.35 10.21
C ASP A 61 9.23 -13.31 9.23
N SER A 62 8.92 -13.16 7.94
CA SER A 62 9.43 -13.95 6.83
C SER A 62 9.44 -13.10 5.56
N CYS A 63 9.74 -13.70 4.40
CA CYS A 63 9.67 -13.04 3.10
C CYS A 63 10.68 -11.89 2.92
N SER A 64 11.94 -12.13 3.31
CA SER A 64 13.04 -11.17 3.06
C SER A 64 13.23 -10.82 1.57
N ASN A 65 12.69 -11.65 0.66
CA ASN A 65 12.66 -11.39 -0.79
C ASN A 65 11.75 -10.22 -1.19
N LEU A 66 10.91 -9.70 -0.27
CA LEU A 66 10.13 -8.48 -0.48
C LEU A 66 10.97 -7.21 -0.26
N LEU A 67 12.17 -7.34 0.27
CA LEU A 67 13.07 -6.21 0.52
C LEU A 67 14.06 -6.08 -0.63
N ASN A 68 14.32 -4.84 -1.05
CA ASN A 68 15.43 -4.54 -1.94
C ASN A 68 16.61 -3.94 -1.18
N GLU A 69 17.71 -3.65 -1.88
CA GLU A 69 18.91 -3.06 -1.27
C GLU A 69 18.61 -1.74 -0.55
N LYS A 70 17.67 -0.94 -1.07
CA LYS A 70 17.32 0.36 -0.46
C LYS A 70 16.54 0.18 0.85
N ASN A 71 15.70 -0.86 0.97
CA ASN A 71 15.11 -1.23 2.25
C ASN A 71 16.19 -1.60 3.28
N ILE A 72 17.20 -2.36 2.86
CA ILE A 72 18.30 -2.78 3.75
C ILE A 72 19.09 -1.57 4.23
N THR A 73 19.51 -0.71 3.30
CA THR A 73 20.46 0.39 3.61
C THR A 73 19.80 1.61 4.22
N SER A 74 18.55 1.92 3.84
CA SER A 74 17.87 3.16 4.26
C SER A 74 16.70 2.94 5.21
N GLN A 75 16.12 1.73 5.25
CA GLN A 75 14.99 1.38 6.12
C GLN A 75 15.34 0.31 7.16
N HIS A 76 16.63 0.13 7.46
CA HIS A 76 17.15 -0.79 8.48
C HIS A 76 16.73 -2.25 8.27
N GLY A 77 16.57 -2.69 7.02
CA GLY A 77 16.10 -4.03 6.69
C GLY A 77 14.61 -4.25 6.94
N CYS A 78 13.83 -3.18 6.97
CA CYS A 78 12.38 -3.22 7.13
C CYS A 78 11.66 -2.94 5.82
N LEU A 79 10.46 -3.51 5.66
CA LEU A 79 9.52 -3.04 4.67
C LEU A 79 8.85 -1.75 5.16
N VAL A 80 8.61 -0.83 4.26
CA VAL A 80 7.86 0.38 4.55
C VAL A 80 6.36 0.09 4.42
N ILE A 81 5.57 0.59 5.36
CA ILE A 81 4.11 0.46 5.39
C ILE A 81 3.53 1.87 5.49
N GLU A 82 2.66 2.26 4.54
CA GLU A 82 2.08 3.60 4.47
C GLU A 82 0.57 3.57 4.71
N ILE A 83 0.14 4.15 5.84
CA ILE A 83 -1.27 4.40 6.15
C ILE A 83 -1.58 5.83 5.72
N ILE A 84 -2.27 5.98 4.61
CA ILE A 84 -2.54 7.28 3.99
C ILE A 84 -3.54 8.12 4.80
N CYS A 85 -3.34 9.43 4.82
CA CYS A 85 -4.26 10.41 5.44
C CYS A 85 -4.64 10.06 6.90
N ALA A 86 -3.69 9.58 7.66
CA ALA A 86 -3.88 9.09 9.03
C ALA A 86 -3.38 10.07 10.10
N CYS A 87 -2.70 11.15 9.69
CA CYS A 87 -2.28 12.22 10.58
C CYS A 87 -2.52 13.60 9.93
N LYS A 88 -2.17 14.67 10.67
CA LYS A 88 -2.37 16.04 10.19
C LYS A 88 -1.44 16.36 9.02
N VAL A 89 -2.01 16.75 7.89
CA VAL A 89 -1.25 17.29 6.76
C VAL A 89 -0.66 18.64 7.13
N THR A 90 0.65 18.80 6.97
CA THR A 90 1.39 20.07 7.21
C THR A 90 2.08 20.56 5.93
N GLN A 91 2.13 19.76 4.90
CA GLN A 91 2.67 20.09 3.59
C GLN A 91 1.55 20.66 2.69
N PRO A 92 1.64 21.93 2.24
CA PRO A 92 0.52 22.60 1.57
C PRO A 92 0.03 21.94 0.29
N ASP A 93 0.92 21.39 -0.52
CA ASP A 93 0.61 20.74 -1.79
C ASP A 93 0.03 19.32 -1.64
N ALA A 94 0.12 18.71 -0.44
CA ALA A 94 -0.49 17.43 -0.12
C ALA A 94 -1.92 17.54 0.42
N ILE A 95 -2.39 18.75 0.79
CA ILE A 95 -3.72 18.95 1.40
C ILE A 95 -4.84 18.38 0.53
N THR A 96 -4.75 18.51 -0.79
CA THR A 96 -5.78 18.04 -1.71
C THR A 96 -5.93 16.52 -1.69
N ALA A 97 -4.84 15.78 -1.48
CA ALA A 97 -4.88 14.31 -1.44
C ALA A 97 -5.77 13.81 -0.29
N CYS A 98 -5.69 14.43 0.88
CA CYS A 98 -6.47 14.02 2.06
C CYS A 98 -7.79 14.81 2.24
N LYS A 99 -8.17 15.64 1.27
CA LYS A 99 -9.38 16.47 1.39
C LYS A 99 -10.62 15.61 1.54
N ASN A 100 -11.40 15.85 2.60
CA ASN A 100 -12.63 15.13 2.94
C ASN A 100 -12.43 13.62 3.17
N TYR A 101 -11.22 13.21 3.51
CA TYR A 101 -10.89 11.82 3.84
C TYR A 101 -10.02 11.77 5.10
N SER A 102 -10.28 10.79 5.94
CA SER A 102 -9.46 10.43 7.09
C SER A 102 -9.46 8.92 7.22
N ASN A 103 -8.27 8.35 7.34
CA ASN A 103 -8.12 6.91 7.49
C ASN A 103 -8.59 6.46 8.88
N THR A 104 -9.25 5.30 8.95
CA THR A 104 -9.74 4.69 10.19
C THR A 104 -8.96 3.43 10.59
N ILE A 105 -7.91 3.10 9.85
CA ILE A 105 -7.02 2.00 10.16
C ILE A 105 -6.32 2.29 11.50
N PRO A 106 -6.27 1.32 12.44
CA PRO A 106 -5.60 1.51 13.72
C PRO A 106 -4.09 1.77 13.50
N ILE A 107 -3.55 2.74 14.25
CA ILE A 107 -2.12 3.07 14.20
C ILE A 107 -1.40 2.20 15.25
N PRO A 108 -0.48 1.33 14.84
CA PRO A 108 0.28 0.50 15.76
C PRO A 108 1.36 1.34 16.48
N LYS A 109 1.94 0.75 17.51
CA LYS A 109 3.04 1.33 18.28
C LYS A 109 4.33 0.57 18.02
N LEU A 110 5.45 1.17 18.36
CA LEU A 110 6.75 0.49 18.39
C LEU A 110 6.65 -0.81 19.19
N GLY A 111 7.10 -1.91 18.60
CA GLY A 111 7.11 -3.24 19.18
C GLY A 111 5.83 -4.05 18.98
N ASP A 112 4.74 -3.46 18.49
CA ASP A 112 3.54 -4.21 18.16
C ASP A 112 3.83 -5.23 17.06
N HIS A 113 3.25 -6.42 17.18
CA HIS A 113 3.19 -7.39 16.10
C HIS A 113 1.90 -7.16 15.31
N ILE A 114 2.02 -7.00 13.98
CA ILE A 114 0.88 -6.68 13.12
C ILE A 114 0.76 -7.62 11.93
N ILE A 115 -0.48 -7.79 11.47
CA ILE A 115 -0.80 -8.33 10.15
C ILE A 115 -1.33 -7.19 9.32
N VAL A 116 -0.76 -6.95 8.16
CA VAL A 116 -1.11 -5.82 7.29
C VAL A 116 -1.39 -6.31 5.88
N THR A 117 -2.36 -5.66 5.21
CA THR A 117 -2.71 -5.90 3.81
C THR A 117 -2.71 -4.58 3.09
N GLY A 118 -2.05 -4.53 1.94
CA GLY A 118 -1.96 -3.35 1.10
C GLY A 118 -1.48 -3.67 -0.31
N ASP A 119 -1.25 -2.64 -1.09
CA ASP A 119 -0.64 -2.78 -2.40
C ASP A 119 0.88 -2.72 -2.27
N TYR A 120 1.55 -3.79 -2.69
CA TYR A 120 3.00 -3.87 -2.69
C TYR A 120 3.54 -3.15 -3.91
N VAL A 121 4.34 -2.13 -3.68
CA VAL A 121 4.81 -1.20 -4.70
C VAL A 121 6.32 -0.93 -4.56
N LEU A 122 6.93 -0.46 -5.65
CA LEU A 122 8.21 0.24 -5.61
C LEU A 122 7.94 1.75 -5.59
N ASP A 123 8.39 2.45 -4.56
CA ASP A 123 8.47 3.91 -4.60
C ASP A 123 9.70 4.32 -5.43
N LYS A 124 9.44 4.80 -6.65
CA LYS A 124 10.51 5.17 -7.60
C LYS A 124 11.30 6.39 -7.15
N GLN A 125 10.74 7.25 -6.30
CA GLN A 125 11.43 8.44 -5.80
C GLN A 125 12.43 8.08 -4.71
N HIS A 126 12.04 7.21 -3.77
CA HIS A 126 12.90 6.79 -2.67
C HIS A 126 13.74 5.54 -3.01
N GLY A 127 13.26 4.72 -3.91
CA GLY A 127 13.93 3.51 -4.39
C GLY A 127 13.72 2.27 -3.53
N TRP A 128 12.90 2.32 -2.47
CA TRP A 128 12.58 1.15 -1.64
C TRP A 128 11.24 0.53 -1.99
N MET A 129 11.03 -0.70 -1.50
CA MET A 129 9.76 -1.40 -1.58
C MET A 129 8.89 -1.04 -0.38
N GLU A 130 7.57 -0.94 -0.60
CA GLU A 130 6.61 -0.61 0.44
C GLU A 130 5.22 -1.21 0.18
N GLU A 131 4.37 -1.30 1.21
CA GLU A 131 2.92 -1.41 1.04
C GLU A 131 2.29 -0.03 1.10
N HIS A 132 1.73 0.42 -0.02
CA HIS A 132 1.13 1.74 -0.18
C HIS A 132 0.00 1.74 -1.22
N PRO A 133 -1.25 1.97 -0.86
CA PRO A 133 -1.72 2.21 0.51
C PRO A 133 -1.99 0.90 1.28
N VAL A 134 -1.91 0.99 2.58
CA VAL A 134 -2.49 -0.04 3.45
C VAL A 134 -4.00 0.03 3.39
N THR A 135 -4.66 -1.13 3.26
CA THR A 135 -6.11 -1.26 3.23
C THR A 135 -6.68 -1.96 4.47
N LYS A 136 -5.86 -2.72 5.18
CA LYS A 136 -6.24 -3.40 6.43
C LYS A 136 -5.03 -3.59 7.34
N LEU A 137 -5.23 -3.45 8.65
CA LEU A 137 -4.22 -3.70 9.66
C LEU A 137 -4.87 -4.30 10.91
N ILE A 138 -4.23 -5.34 11.45
CA ILE A 138 -4.62 -6.01 12.70
C ILE A 138 -3.41 -5.98 13.63
N ILE A 139 -3.59 -5.47 14.84
CA ILE A 139 -2.61 -5.51 15.93
C ILE A 139 -2.90 -6.77 16.73
N GLN A 140 -1.88 -7.62 16.96
CA GLN A 140 -1.97 -8.88 17.69
C GLN A 140 -1.57 -8.73 19.15
#